data_e9efd71dedb1f32a2fe3d6ba2f0990e9
#
_entry.id   e9efd71dedb1f32a2fe3d6ba2f0990e9
#
_cell.length_a   1.000
_cell.length_b   1.000
_cell.length_c   1.000
_cell.angle_alpha   90.00
_cell.angle_beta   90.00
_cell.angle_gamma   90.00
#
_symmetry.space_group_name_H-M   'P 1'
#
loop_
_entity.id
_entity.type
_entity.pdbx_description
1 polymer ?
#
loop_
_entity_poly.entity_id
_entity_poly.type
_entity_poly.pdbx_seq_one_letter_code
_entity_poly.pdbx_strand_id
1 'polypeptide(L)'
;MDQDPACGTALLARVPVTGGALDGDGYFVAPTVLVDVPDGAECTREEIFGPVVTVETFTDEDEALTRANDTPFGLAASVWTADARRSHDVASKLDFGTVWVNAHLVLASEVPWGGFKGSGYGRDLSIYALDDYSRTKHVMHSLAR
;
A
#
# COMPACT_ATOMS: atom_id res chain seq x y z
N MET A 1 12.68 20.89 -2.47
CA MET A 1 11.42 20.34 -2.98
C MET A 1 10.37 21.34 -2.62
N ASP A 2 9.98 22.18 -3.57
CA ASP A 2 8.88 23.11 -3.40
C ASP A 2 7.60 22.30 -3.29
N GLN A 3 7.05 22.19 -2.11
CA GLN A 3 5.68 21.73 -1.94
C GLN A 3 4.80 22.94 -2.30
N ASP A 4 4.24 22.89 -3.51
CA ASP A 4 3.25 23.88 -3.94
C ASP A 4 2.03 23.78 -3.00
N PRO A 5 1.76 24.82 -2.18
CA PRO A 5 0.60 24.82 -1.28
C PRO A 5 -0.73 24.74 -2.05
N ALA A 6 -0.73 25.00 -3.35
CA ALA A 6 -1.90 24.83 -4.21
C ALA A 6 -2.25 23.35 -4.45
N CYS A 7 -1.31 22.42 -4.39
CA CYS A 7 -1.56 20.99 -4.55
C CYS A 7 -2.42 20.44 -3.40
N GLY A 8 -2.07 20.76 -2.15
CA GLY A 8 -2.86 20.34 -0.98
C GLY A 8 -4.27 20.89 -0.97
N THR A 9 -4.45 22.14 -1.39
CA THR A 9 -5.76 22.80 -1.43
C THR A 9 -6.63 22.27 -2.57
N ALA A 10 -6.05 21.94 -3.72
CA ALA A 10 -6.79 21.36 -4.84
C ALA A 10 -7.28 19.93 -4.56
N LEU A 11 -6.52 19.15 -3.78
CA LEU A 11 -6.87 17.79 -3.36
C LEU A 11 -8.10 17.78 -2.43
N LEU A 12 -8.16 18.77 -1.51
CA LEU A 12 -9.23 18.89 -0.52
C LEU A 12 -10.46 19.64 -1.04
N ALA A 13 -10.38 20.28 -2.22
CA ALA A 13 -11.48 21.04 -2.82
C ALA A 13 -12.58 20.18 -3.45
N ARG A 14 -12.42 18.84 -3.49
CA ARG A 14 -13.39 17.95 -4.13
C ARG A 14 -14.01 16.97 -3.13
N VAL A 15 -14.99 17.47 -2.39
CA VAL A 15 -15.95 16.72 -1.58
C VAL A 15 -15.35 15.91 -0.41
N PRO A 16 -14.78 16.57 0.61
CA PRO A 16 -14.58 15.88 1.87
C PRO A 16 -15.94 15.58 2.51
N VAL A 17 -16.16 14.32 2.89
CA VAL A 17 -17.29 14.00 3.79
C VAL A 17 -17.01 14.55 5.18
N THR A 18 -15.73 14.59 5.55
CA THR A 18 -15.23 15.16 6.80
C THR A 18 -13.76 15.49 6.68
N GLY A 19 -13.26 16.41 7.49
CA GLY A 19 -11.84 16.75 7.58
C GLY A 19 -11.46 17.99 6.77
N GLY A 20 -10.22 18.03 6.32
CA GLY A 20 -9.62 19.12 5.57
C GLY A 20 -8.55 19.86 6.35
N ALA A 21 -8.00 20.91 5.72
CA ALA A 21 -6.99 21.76 6.34
C ALA A 21 -7.57 22.50 7.55
N LEU A 22 -6.77 22.63 8.60
CA LEU A 22 -7.14 23.38 9.79
C LEU A 22 -6.64 24.81 9.68
N ASP A 23 -7.44 25.75 10.17
CA ASP A 23 -7.04 27.15 10.27
C ASP A 23 -5.95 27.33 11.34
N GLY A 24 -5.00 28.23 11.09
CA GLY A 24 -3.93 28.57 12.02
C GLY A 24 -2.54 28.47 11.42
N ASP A 25 -1.52 28.67 12.25
CA ASP A 25 -0.13 28.55 11.84
C ASP A 25 0.26 27.08 11.69
N GLY A 26 0.91 26.74 10.56
CA GLY A 26 1.40 25.38 10.25
C GLY A 26 0.59 24.64 9.19
N TYR A 27 0.93 23.35 8.96
CA TYR A 27 0.35 22.52 7.92
C TYR A 27 -0.48 21.37 8.53
N PHE A 28 -1.43 21.72 9.39
CA PHE A 28 -2.27 20.73 10.05
C PHE A 28 -3.48 20.37 9.20
N VAL A 29 -3.73 19.07 9.05
CA VAL A 29 -4.86 18.52 8.34
C VAL A 29 -5.60 17.56 9.28
N ALA A 30 -6.90 17.76 9.41
CA ALA A 30 -7.74 16.80 10.15
C ALA A 30 -7.86 15.46 9.40
N PRO A 31 -8.14 14.35 10.09
CA PRO A 31 -8.48 13.11 9.41
C PRO A 31 -9.58 13.34 8.36
N THR A 32 -9.28 13.00 7.11
CA THR A 32 -10.08 13.39 5.96
C THR A 32 -10.53 12.16 5.18
N VAL A 33 -11.83 12.09 4.87
CA VAL A 33 -12.41 11.05 4.03
C VAL A 33 -12.95 11.71 2.74
N LEU A 34 -12.48 11.22 1.60
CA LEU A 34 -12.90 11.64 0.27
C LEU A 34 -13.80 10.57 -0.35
N VAL A 35 -14.94 10.96 -0.87
CA VAL A 35 -15.87 10.09 -1.60
C VAL A 35 -16.17 10.70 -2.97
N ASP A 36 -16.74 9.90 -3.87
CA ASP A 36 -17.09 10.31 -5.22
C ASP A 36 -15.92 10.99 -5.97
N VAL A 37 -14.72 10.47 -5.73
CA VAL A 37 -13.50 10.97 -6.35
C VAL A 37 -13.50 10.55 -7.82
N PRO A 38 -13.27 11.48 -8.77
CA PRO A 38 -13.20 11.15 -10.18
C PRO A 38 -12.08 10.15 -10.48
N ASP A 39 -12.33 9.26 -11.45
CA ASP A 39 -11.32 8.31 -11.92
C ASP A 39 -10.04 9.06 -12.35
N GLY A 40 -8.90 8.54 -11.90
CA GLY A 40 -7.59 9.10 -12.23
C GLY A 40 -7.25 10.41 -11.50
N ALA A 41 -8.03 10.80 -10.48
CA ALA A 41 -7.64 11.93 -9.64
C ALA A 41 -6.31 11.66 -8.93
N GLU A 42 -5.51 12.71 -8.73
CA GLU A 42 -4.19 12.61 -8.11
C GLU A 42 -4.22 11.86 -6.77
N CYS A 43 -5.20 12.13 -5.92
CA CYS A 43 -5.36 11.47 -4.62
C CYS A 43 -5.67 9.96 -4.69
N THR A 44 -5.98 9.43 -5.88
CA THR A 44 -6.14 7.98 -6.12
C THR A 44 -4.91 7.35 -6.77
N ARG A 45 -3.94 8.14 -7.19
CA ARG A 45 -2.75 7.71 -7.94
C ARG A 45 -1.44 7.99 -7.23
N GLU A 46 -1.39 9.05 -6.44
CA GLU A 46 -0.21 9.49 -5.72
C GLU A 46 -0.33 9.17 -4.22
N GLU A 47 0.79 8.92 -3.58
CA GLU A 47 0.86 8.72 -2.13
C GLU A 47 0.79 10.07 -1.42
N ILE A 48 -0.34 10.38 -0.75
CA ILE A 48 -0.52 11.63 -0.01
C ILE A 48 0.37 11.67 1.24
N PHE A 49 0.64 10.52 1.82
CA PHE A 49 1.40 10.33 3.07
C PHE A 49 0.89 11.21 4.23
N GLY A 50 -0.44 11.25 4.38
CA GLY A 50 -1.13 12.07 5.39
C GLY A 50 -2.45 11.44 5.83
N PRO A 51 -3.22 12.10 6.70
CA PRO A 51 -4.43 11.56 7.29
C PRO A 51 -5.63 11.66 6.30
N VAL A 52 -5.46 11.19 5.08
CA VAL A 52 -6.46 11.24 4.01
C VAL A 52 -6.72 9.85 3.47
N VAL A 53 -7.98 9.48 3.30
CA VAL A 53 -8.41 8.23 2.70
C VAL A 53 -9.48 8.49 1.65
N THR A 54 -9.41 7.81 0.52
CA THR A 54 -10.47 7.75 -0.50
C THR A 54 -11.35 6.54 -0.23
N VAL A 55 -12.65 6.69 -0.44
CA VAL A 55 -13.63 5.59 -0.38
C VAL A 55 -14.34 5.50 -1.71
N GLU A 56 -14.24 4.36 -2.34
CA GLU A 56 -14.84 4.08 -3.63
C GLU A 56 -15.78 2.89 -3.51
N THR A 57 -16.94 2.96 -4.16
CA THR A 57 -17.88 1.86 -4.22
C THR A 57 -17.72 1.07 -5.51
N PHE A 58 -18.03 -0.20 -5.46
CA PHE A 58 -18.06 -1.08 -6.63
C PHE A 58 -19.31 -1.99 -6.58
N THR A 59 -19.73 -2.46 -7.74
CA THR A 59 -20.82 -3.43 -7.89
C THR A 59 -20.32 -4.75 -8.45
N ASP A 60 -19.14 -4.74 -9.07
CA ASP A 60 -18.49 -5.89 -9.70
C ASP A 60 -17.14 -6.12 -9.05
N GLU A 61 -16.86 -7.38 -8.64
CA GLU A 61 -15.62 -7.75 -7.97
C GLU A 61 -14.40 -7.70 -8.90
N ASP A 62 -14.57 -8.08 -10.17
CA ASP A 62 -13.47 -8.05 -11.14
C ASP A 62 -13.10 -6.61 -11.49
N GLU A 63 -14.07 -5.68 -11.54
CA GLU A 63 -13.82 -4.25 -11.63
C GLU A 63 -13.02 -3.75 -10.42
N ALA A 64 -13.46 -4.10 -9.20
CA ALA A 64 -12.78 -3.69 -7.99
C ALA A 64 -11.32 -4.20 -7.94
N LEU A 65 -11.08 -5.45 -8.34
CA LEU A 65 -9.74 -6.02 -8.43
C LEU A 65 -8.88 -5.33 -9.48
N THR A 66 -9.46 -5.01 -10.64
CA THR A 66 -8.76 -4.29 -11.70
C THR A 66 -8.33 -2.91 -11.21
N ARG A 67 -9.23 -2.16 -10.59
CA ARG A 67 -8.93 -0.83 -10.02
C ARG A 67 -7.91 -0.89 -8.88
N ALA A 68 -8.04 -1.86 -7.97
CA ALA A 68 -7.08 -2.05 -6.88
C ALA A 68 -5.67 -2.35 -7.39
N ASN A 69 -5.55 -3.11 -8.48
CA ASN A 69 -4.26 -3.44 -9.08
C ASN A 69 -3.71 -2.35 -10.01
N ASP A 70 -4.56 -1.44 -10.50
CA ASP A 70 -4.16 -0.33 -11.37
C ASP A 70 -3.56 0.84 -10.56
N THR A 71 -2.46 0.56 -9.91
CA THR A 71 -1.67 1.53 -9.14
C THR A 71 -0.18 1.27 -9.35
N PRO A 72 0.68 2.30 -9.33
CA PRO A 72 2.13 2.12 -9.38
C PRO A 72 2.68 1.50 -8.08
N PHE A 73 1.89 1.45 -7.02
CA PHE A 73 2.27 0.90 -5.72
C PHE A 73 1.78 -0.54 -5.53
N GLY A 74 2.45 -1.27 -4.65
CA GLY A 74 2.12 -2.66 -4.34
C GLY A 74 2.69 -3.12 -3.00
N LEU A 75 2.68 -2.27 -1.97
CA LEU A 75 3.21 -2.64 -0.66
C LEU A 75 2.27 -3.60 0.06
N ALA A 76 1.02 -3.19 0.25
CA ALA A 76 0.10 -3.90 1.11
C ALA A 76 -1.36 -3.70 0.69
N ALA A 77 -2.17 -4.73 0.91
CA ALA A 77 -3.62 -4.70 0.75
C ALA A 77 -4.31 -5.48 1.88
N SER A 78 -5.61 -5.26 2.04
CA SER A 78 -6.45 -6.01 2.99
C SER A 78 -7.78 -6.38 2.34
N VAL A 79 -8.25 -7.60 2.62
CA VAL A 79 -9.55 -8.11 2.18
C VAL A 79 -10.40 -8.41 3.42
N TRP A 80 -11.62 -7.89 3.45
CA TRP A 80 -12.54 -8.10 4.55
C TRP A 80 -13.79 -8.82 4.05
N THR A 81 -13.97 -10.08 4.45
CA THR A 81 -15.11 -10.90 4.07
C THR A 81 -15.30 -12.06 5.04
N ALA A 82 -16.55 -12.52 5.21
CA ALA A 82 -16.87 -13.73 5.93
C ALA A 82 -16.80 -15.00 5.06
N ASP A 83 -16.70 -14.86 3.74
CA ASP A 83 -16.60 -15.99 2.80
C ASP A 83 -15.13 -16.41 2.64
N ALA A 84 -14.79 -17.56 3.17
CA ALA A 84 -13.43 -18.10 3.14
C ALA A 84 -12.92 -18.39 1.71
N ARG A 85 -13.78 -18.80 0.80
CA ARG A 85 -13.39 -19.04 -0.59
C ARG A 85 -13.10 -17.72 -1.29
N ARG A 86 -13.99 -16.77 -1.16
CA ARG A 86 -13.83 -15.42 -1.72
C ARG A 86 -12.58 -14.73 -1.19
N SER A 87 -12.30 -14.86 0.11
CA SER A 87 -11.11 -14.26 0.71
C SER A 87 -9.82 -14.76 0.07
N HIS A 88 -9.73 -16.08 -0.18
CA HIS A 88 -8.58 -16.67 -0.85
C HIS A 88 -8.47 -16.24 -2.31
N ASP A 89 -9.58 -16.29 -3.05
CA ASP A 89 -9.62 -15.94 -4.46
C ASP A 89 -9.22 -14.47 -4.69
N VAL A 90 -9.76 -13.55 -3.91
CA VAL A 90 -9.44 -12.13 -3.99
C VAL A 90 -8.00 -11.86 -3.57
N ALA A 91 -7.55 -12.42 -2.43
CA ALA A 91 -6.18 -12.21 -1.95
C ALA A 91 -5.13 -12.71 -2.96
N SER A 92 -5.40 -13.80 -3.67
CA SER A 92 -4.47 -14.34 -4.67
C SER A 92 -4.38 -13.50 -5.96
N LYS A 93 -5.40 -12.68 -6.25
CA LYS A 93 -5.45 -11.81 -7.44
C LYS A 93 -4.90 -10.41 -7.18
N LEU A 94 -4.73 -10.01 -5.93
CA LEU A 94 -4.18 -8.73 -5.55
C LEU A 94 -2.66 -8.72 -5.71
N ASP A 95 -2.14 -7.81 -6.53
CA ASP A 95 -0.72 -7.67 -6.88
C ASP A 95 0.02 -6.78 -5.87
N PHE A 96 0.12 -7.26 -4.64
CA PHE A 96 0.73 -6.59 -3.49
C PHE A 96 1.68 -7.54 -2.75
N GLY A 97 2.73 -6.97 -2.17
CA GLY A 97 3.72 -7.76 -1.43
C GLY A 97 3.17 -8.43 -0.18
N THR A 98 2.16 -7.83 0.43
CA THR A 98 1.42 -8.42 1.56
C THR A 98 -0.08 -8.19 1.38
N VAL A 99 -0.85 -9.25 1.58
CA VAL A 99 -2.33 -9.17 1.60
C VAL A 99 -2.84 -9.80 2.89
N TRP A 100 -3.52 -9.01 3.71
CA TRP A 100 -4.20 -9.50 4.90
C TRP A 100 -5.65 -9.87 4.62
N VAL A 101 -6.14 -10.87 5.29
CA VAL A 101 -7.55 -11.24 5.30
C VAL A 101 -8.13 -10.98 6.68
N ASN A 102 -9.16 -10.15 6.76
CA ASN A 102 -9.82 -9.72 7.99
C ASN A 102 -8.84 -9.17 9.06
N ALA A 103 -7.75 -8.58 8.59
CA ALA A 103 -6.72 -7.95 9.40
C ALA A 103 -6.07 -6.80 8.61
N HIS A 104 -5.30 -5.96 9.30
CA HIS A 104 -4.45 -4.95 8.67
C HIS A 104 -3.25 -4.65 9.56
N LEU A 105 -2.06 -4.47 8.94
CA LEU A 105 -0.79 -4.15 9.63
C LEU A 105 -0.38 -5.15 10.72
N VAL A 106 -0.82 -6.40 10.62
CA VAL A 106 -0.33 -7.47 11.50
C VAL A 106 0.95 -8.02 10.89
N LEU A 107 2.06 -7.85 11.58
CA LEU A 107 3.38 -8.31 11.16
C LEU A 107 3.90 -9.38 12.12
N ALA A 108 4.65 -10.33 11.59
CA ALA A 108 5.36 -11.34 12.35
C ALA A 108 6.79 -11.45 11.79
N SER A 109 7.77 -11.63 12.67
CA SER A 109 9.19 -11.69 12.29
C SER A 109 9.53 -12.87 11.38
N GLU A 110 8.68 -13.88 11.34
CA GLU A 110 8.86 -15.10 10.56
C GLU A 110 8.38 -14.99 9.12
N VAL A 111 7.57 -13.96 8.79
CA VAL A 111 7.03 -13.75 7.44
C VAL A 111 7.67 -12.57 6.74
N PRO A 112 7.90 -12.65 5.43
CA PRO A 112 8.55 -11.57 4.70
C PRO A 112 7.62 -10.35 4.60
N TRP A 113 8.22 -9.17 4.76
CA TRP A 113 7.59 -7.89 4.52
C TRP A 113 8.31 -7.17 3.38
N GLY A 114 7.57 -6.67 2.41
CA GLY A 114 8.15 -5.92 1.29
C GLY A 114 7.14 -5.65 0.21
N GLY A 115 7.48 -4.75 -0.71
CA GLY A 115 6.61 -4.26 -1.76
C GLY A 115 6.78 -4.99 -3.09
N PHE A 116 5.81 -4.73 -3.97
CA PHE A 116 5.86 -4.98 -5.41
C PHE A 116 5.84 -3.65 -6.15
N LYS A 117 6.00 -3.67 -7.45
CA LYS A 117 5.93 -2.49 -8.33
C LYS A 117 6.83 -1.35 -7.81
N GLY A 118 6.34 -0.11 -7.84
CA GLY A 118 7.05 1.09 -7.37
C GLY A 118 7.27 1.16 -5.86
N SER A 119 6.61 0.32 -5.06
CA SER A 119 6.88 0.22 -3.62
C SER A 119 8.23 -0.42 -3.29
N GLY A 120 8.95 -0.92 -4.29
CA GLY A 120 10.31 -1.39 -4.16
C GLY A 120 10.45 -2.91 -4.22
N TYR A 121 11.68 -3.37 -4.06
CA TYR A 121 12.06 -4.78 -4.07
C TYR A 121 12.89 -5.10 -2.82
N GLY A 122 13.19 -6.39 -2.62
CA GLY A 122 13.80 -6.90 -1.40
C GLY A 122 12.74 -7.24 -0.35
N ARG A 123 13.20 -7.77 0.76
CA ARG A 123 12.32 -8.17 1.86
C ARG A 123 12.94 -7.79 3.18
N ASP A 124 12.07 -7.32 4.07
CA ASP A 124 12.34 -7.23 5.49
C ASP A 124 11.73 -8.43 6.20
N LEU A 125 12.19 -8.72 7.38
CA LEU A 125 11.74 -9.86 8.18
C LEU A 125 12.01 -11.22 7.53
N SER A 126 11.74 -12.31 8.22
CA SER A 126 11.94 -13.70 7.79
C SER A 126 13.39 -14.06 7.40
N ILE A 127 13.55 -15.28 6.92
CA ILE A 127 14.84 -15.78 6.40
C ILE A 127 15.26 -15.06 5.12
N TYR A 128 14.33 -14.50 4.35
CA TYR A 128 14.63 -13.79 3.11
C TYR A 128 15.42 -12.50 3.34
N ALA A 129 15.14 -11.78 4.44
CA ALA A 129 15.93 -10.61 4.81
C ALA A 129 17.39 -11.01 5.13
N LEU A 130 17.59 -12.14 5.78
CA LEU A 130 18.94 -12.63 6.04
C LEU A 130 19.71 -12.92 4.73
N ASP A 131 19.05 -13.49 3.74
CA ASP A 131 19.64 -13.73 2.42
C ASP A 131 19.95 -12.42 1.71
N ASP A 132 19.07 -11.42 1.76
CA ASP A 132 19.27 -10.10 1.14
C ASP A 132 20.45 -9.33 1.76
N TYR A 133 20.68 -9.47 3.08
CA TYR A 133 21.75 -8.80 3.81
C TYR A 133 23.03 -9.65 3.96
N SER A 134 23.08 -10.85 3.41
CA SER A 134 24.22 -11.75 3.47
C SER A 134 24.74 -12.14 2.08
N ARG A 135 25.93 -12.71 2.05
CA ARG A 135 26.52 -13.21 0.81
C ARG A 135 27.12 -14.58 1.04
N THR A 136 26.60 -15.58 0.33
CA THR A 136 27.14 -16.94 0.36
C THR A 136 28.56 -16.99 -0.19
N LYS A 137 29.47 -17.62 0.55
CA LYS A 137 30.87 -17.87 0.13
C LYS A 137 31.15 -19.36 0.20
N HIS A 138 31.60 -19.94 -0.88
CA HIS A 138 32.11 -21.29 -0.90
C HIS A 138 33.63 -21.26 -0.62
N VAL A 139 34.10 -22.07 0.31
CA VAL A 139 35.53 -22.29 0.60
C VAL A 139 35.81 -23.78 0.49
N MET A 140 36.75 -24.14 -0.37
CA MET A 140 37.18 -25.52 -0.53
C MET A 140 38.70 -25.64 -0.20
N HIS A 141 39.03 -26.59 0.64
CA HIS A 141 40.41 -26.93 0.94
C HIS A 141 40.75 -28.26 0.27
N SER A 142 41.86 -28.27 -0.54
CA SER A 142 42.44 -29.51 -1.03
C SER A 142 43.42 -30.02 0.03
N LEU A 143 43.22 -31.26 0.45
CA LEU A 143 44.16 -31.99 1.33
C LEU A 143 45.12 -32.90 0.54
N ALA A 144 45.07 -32.84 -0.79
CA ALA A 144 46.02 -33.54 -1.64
C ALA A 144 47.42 -32.92 -1.48
N ARG A 145 48.41 -33.73 -1.09
CA ARG A 145 49.83 -33.40 -1.04
C ARG A 145 50.50 -33.80 -2.33
#